data_40ab5404679eeb8222ec3a62dd8bc9da
#
_entry.id   40ab5404679eeb8222ec3a62dd8bc9da
#
_cell.length_a   1.000
_cell.length_b   1.000
_cell.length_c   1.000
_cell.angle_alpha   90.00
_cell.angle_beta   90.00
_cell.angle_gamma   90.00
#
_symmetry.space_group_name_H-M   'P 1'
#
loop_
_entity.id
_entity.type
_entity.pdbx_description
1 polymer ?
#
loop_
_entity_poly.entity_id
_entity_poly.type
_entity_poly.pdbx_seq_one_letter_code
_entity_poly.pdbx_strand_id
1 'polypeptide(L)'
;KVDRFIFASSGSIYGLKNKNISVTEELGLDPLTDYNKSKMICERVIESYSSSFPFTIIRPATVCGVSKRLRLDVVLNLFTYQAFFEKKITITGGKQTRPLLDIRDMIRVYEFCIKKKINGTYNVGFENKTIDNIAQSVAQIVPCKITKIKTFDIRSYRINSNKILKKGFKPLFDSNDSIIELKNFFSNNFKPSKVNWNLKWLKKNKIIY
;
A
#
# COMPACT_ATOMS: atom_id res chain seq x y z
N LYS A 1 23.78 -6.73 -20.18
CA LYS A 1 22.71 -7.72 -20.28
C LYS A 1 21.98 -7.75 -18.93
N VAL A 2 20.65 -7.70 -18.92
CA VAL A 2 19.82 -7.81 -17.71
C VAL A 2 19.36 -9.25 -17.57
N ASP A 3 19.62 -9.88 -16.42
CA ASP A 3 19.26 -11.28 -16.19
C ASP A 3 17.81 -11.44 -15.74
N ARG A 4 17.22 -10.40 -15.16
CA ARG A 4 15.85 -10.39 -14.63
C ARG A 4 15.32 -8.98 -14.51
N PHE A 5 14.02 -8.80 -14.73
CA PHE A 5 13.32 -7.55 -14.50
C PHE A 5 12.28 -7.71 -13.40
N ILE A 6 12.28 -6.82 -12.39
CA ILE A 6 11.26 -6.79 -11.34
C ILE A 6 10.56 -5.45 -11.41
N PHE A 7 9.25 -5.48 -11.63
CA PHE A 7 8.42 -4.30 -11.78
C PHE A 7 7.54 -4.04 -10.55
N ALA A 8 7.66 -2.84 -10.01
CA ALA A 8 6.75 -2.34 -8.98
C ALA A 8 5.46 -1.82 -9.63
N SER A 9 4.45 -2.68 -9.72
CA SER A 9 3.10 -2.30 -10.12
C SER A 9 2.29 -1.78 -8.93
N SER A 10 1.01 -2.03 -8.88
CA SER A 10 0.10 -1.60 -7.80
C SER A 10 -1.14 -2.47 -7.73
N GLY A 11 -1.59 -2.83 -6.53
CA GLY A 11 -2.89 -3.45 -6.33
C GLY A 11 -4.08 -2.55 -6.69
N SER A 12 -3.87 -1.24 -6.84
CA SER A 12 -4.94 -0.32 -7.25
C SER A 12 -5.36 -0.44 -8.73
N ILE A 13 -4.62 -1.18 -9.55
CA ILE A 13 -4.99 -1.46 -10.95
C ILE A 13 -6.24 -2.32 -11.10
N TYR A 14 -6.64 -3.02 -10.04
CA TYR A 14 -7.88 -3.79 -10.04
C TYR A 14 -9.14 -2.92 -10.03
N GLY A 15 -9.02 -1.62 -9.70
CA GLY A 15 -10.14 -0.69 -9.66
C GLY A 15 -11.11 -0.93 -8.50
N LEU A 16 -12.39 -0.63 -8.75
CA LEU A 16 -13.46 -0.89 -7.80
C LEU A 16 -13.93 -2.34 -7.92
N LYS A 17 -13.99 -3.02 -6.79
CA LYS A 17 -14.51 -4.38 -6.72
C LYS A 17 -15.58 -4.48 -5.62
N ASN A 18 -16.45 -5.46 -5.73
CA ASN A 18 -17.42 -5.74 -4.69
C ASN A 18 -16.71 -6.01 -3.35
N LYS A 19 -17.24 -5.49 -2.25
CA LYS A 19 -16.65 -5.56 -0.90
C LYS A 19 -16.32 -6.98 -0.43
N ASN A 20 -17.03 -7.97 -0.97
CA ASN A 20 -16.89 -9.38 -0.57
C ASN A 20 -15.84 -10.13 -1.41
N ILE A 21 -15.31 -9.53 -2.47
CA ILE A 21 -14.33 -10.19 -3.33
C ILE A 21 -12.93 -9.93 -2.82
N SER A 22 -12.17 -11.00 -2.59
CA SER A 22 -10.72 -10.95 -2.39
C SER A 22 -10.04 -11.10 -3.74
N VAL A 23 -9.31 -10.08 -4.15
CA VAL A 23 -8.75 -9.96 -5.50
C VAL A 23 -7.53 -10.86 -5.65
N THR A 24 -7.57 -11.76 -6.62
CA THR A 24 -6.44 -12.60 -7.05
C THR A 24 -5.79 -12.05 -8.32
N GLU A 25 -4.65 -12.59 -8.70
CA GLU A 25 -3.88 -12.15 -9.87
C GLU A 25 -4.59 -12.44 -11.20
N GLU A 26 -5.49 -13.39 -11.22
CA GLU A 26 -6.28 -13.83 -12.38
C GLU A 26 -7.49 -12.91 -12.65
N LEU A 27 -7.84 -12.05 -11.67
CA LEU A 27 -8.99 -11.16 -11.82
C LEU A 27 -8.70 -10.05 -12.83
N GLY A 28 -9.69 -9.72 -13.65
CA GLY A 28 -9.60 -8.66 -14.66
C GLY A 28 -9.24 -7.29 -14.05
N LEU A 29 -8.39 -6.55 -14.74
CA LEU A 29 -7.94 -5.22 -14.36
C LEU A 29 -8.96 -4.17 -14.82
N ASP A 30 -9.21 -3.18 -13.96
CA ASP A 30 -10.17 -2.09 -14.20
C ASP A 30 -9.61 -0.76 -13.63
N PRO A 31 -8.52 -0.24 -14.22
CA PRO A 31 -7.82 0.92 -13.68
C PRO A 31 -8.63 2.20 -13.83
N LEU A 32 -8.86 2.92 -12.71
CA LEU A 32 -9.68 4.12 -12.68
C LEU A 32 -8.89 5.42 -12.90
N THR A 33 -7.64 5.48 -12.46
CA THR A 33 -6.82 6.69 -12.52
C THR A 33 -5.71 6.54 -13.56
N ASP A 34 -5.15 7.66 -14.04
CA ASP A 34 -4.04 7.63 -14.99
C ASP A 34 -2.81 6.90 -14.43
N TYR A 35 -2.58 7.03 -13.11
CA TYR A 35 -1.56 6.23 -12.44
C TYR A 35 -1.84 4.72 -12.58
N ASN A 36 -3.07 4.29 -12.34
CA ASN A 36 -3.42 2.87 -12.44
C ASN A 36 -3.36 2.38 -13.89
N LYS A 37 -3.83 3.20 -14.84
CA LYS A 37 -3.75 2.90 -16.27
C LYS A 37 -2.30 2.76 -16.73
N SER A 38 -1.42 3.69 -16.33
CA SER A 38 0.01 3.61 -16.68
C SER A 38 0.66 2.34 -16.12
N LYS A 39 0.35 1.95 -14.88
CA LYS A 39 0.86 0.71 -14.29
C LYS A 39 0.38 -0.52 -15.06
N MET A 40 -0.90 -0.58 -15.42
CA MET A 40 -1.46 -1.67 -16.23
C MET A 40 -0.80 -1.75 -17.62
N ILE A 41 -0.59 -0.62 -18.29
CA ILE A 41 0.09 -0.59 -19.59
C ILE A 41 1.52 -1.13 -19.46
N CYS A 42 2.26 -0.69 -18.44
CA CYS A 42 3.61 -1.20 -18.18
C CYS A 42 3.62 -2.72 -17.95
N GLU A 43 2.62 -3.26 -17.21
CA GLU A 43 2.52 -4.73 -17.05
C GLU A 43 2.34 -5.43 -18.39
N ARG A 44 1.44 -4.94 -19.26
CA ARG A 44 1.20 -5.50 -20.60
C ARG A 44 2.45 -5.48 -21.47
N VAL A 45 3.21 -4.37 -21.43
CA VAL A 45 4.49 -4.28 -22.12
C VAL A 45 5.47 -5.31 -21.61
N ILE A 46 5.61 -5.46 -20.29
CA ILE A 46 6.53 -6.44 -19.71
C ILE A 46 6.11 -7.87 -20.06
N GLU A 47 4.83 -8.17 -19.99
CA GLU A 47 4.27 -9.49 -20.33
C GLU A 47 4.51 -9.85 -21.80
N SER A 48 4.51 -8.89 -22.73
CA SER A 48 4.79 -9.12 -24.14
C SER A 48 6.24 -9.58 -24.42
N TYR A 49 7.17 -9.32 -23.49
CA TYR A 49 8.57 -9.77 -23.55
C TYR A 49 8.81 -11.07 -22.77
N SER A 50 7.77 -11.81 -22.39
CA SER A 50 7.88 -13.02 -21.55
C SER A 50 8.77 -14.12 -22.15
N SER A 51 8.86 -14.21 -23.49
CA SER A 51 9.76 -15.13 -24.18
C SER A 51 11.23 -14.66 -24.24
N SER A 52 11.49 -13.38 -23.99
CA SER A 52 12.80 -12.77 -24.18
C SER A 52 13.61 -12.69 -22.88
N PHE A 53 12.96 -12.49 -21.75
CA PHE A 53 13.61 -12.44 -20.44
C PHE A 53 12.65 -12.76 -19.28
N PRO A 54 13.17 -13.31 -18.17
CA PRO A 54 12.35 -13.57 -16.98
C PRO A 54 12.00 -12.28 -16.27
N PHE A 55 10.73 -12.16 -15.85
CA PHE A 55 10.24 -11.01 -15.10
C PHE A 55 9.41 -11.38 -13.86
N THR A 56 9.33 -10.45 -12.93
CA THR A 56 8.42 -10.51 -11.79
C THR A 56 7.66 -9.18 -11.70
N ILE A 57 6.34 -9.25 -11.69
CA ILE A 57 5.46 -8.09 -11.45
C ILE A 57 4.94 -8.19 -10.01
N ILE A 58 5.16 -7.15 -9.22
CA ILE A 58 4.66 -7.07 -7.85
C ILE A 58 3.54 -6.05 -7.81
N ARG A 59 2.35 -6.46 -7.37
CA ARG A 59 1.16 -5.62 -7.16
C ARG A 59 0.98 -5.38 -5.66
N PRO A 60 1.68 -4.39 -5.07
CA PRO A 60 1.59 -4.14 -3.64
C PRO A 60 0.24 -3.55 -3.25
N ALA A 61 -0.18 -3.86 -2.03
CA ALA A 61 -1.20 -3.17 -1.27
C ALA A 61 -0.76 -1.75 -0.89
N THR A 62 -1.50 -1.08 -0.02
CA THR A 62 -1.08 0.20 0.56
C THR A 62 0.14 -0.02 1.44
N VAL A 63 1.30 0.44 0.99
CA VAL A 63 2.56 0.32 1.74
C VAL A 63 2.58 1.37 2.85
N CYS A 64 2.81 0.94 4.08
CA CYS A 64 2.86 1.78 5.29
C CYS A 64 4.17 1.54 6.06
N GLY A 65 4.46 2.43 7.02
CA GLY A 65 5.68 2.40 7.82
C GLY A 65 6.66 3.53 7.48
N VAL A 66 7.82 3.52 8.13
CA VAL A 66 8.84 4.57 8.03
C VAL A 66 9.68 4.40 6.77
N SER A 67 9.96 5.50 6.09
CA SER A 67 10.85 5.53 4.92
C SER A 67 11.55 6.89 4.82
N LYS A 68 12.66 6.97 4.06
CA LYS A 68 13.38 8.23 3.83
C LYS A 68 12.48 9.35 3.28
N ARG A 69 11.54 9.00 2.40
CA ARG A 69 10.47 9.88 1.93
C ARG A 69 9.15 9.38 2.50
N LEU A 70 8.96 9.57 3.80
CA LEU A 70 7.74 9.16 4.48
C LEU A 70 6.51 9.81 3.85
N ARG A 71 5.55 8.99 3.45
CA ARG A 71 4.24 9.44 2.96
C ARG A 71 3.24 9.50 4.10
N LEU A 72 2.69 10.69 4.33
CA LEU A 72 1.63 10.93 5.31
C LEU A 72 0.22 10.95 4.68
N ASP A 73 0.11 10.68 3.38
CA ASP A 73 -1.16 10.61 2.63
C ASP A 73 -1.62 9.17 2.37
N VAL A 74 -1.04 8.19 3.03
CA VAL A 74 -1.55 6.82 3.11
C VAL A 74 -2.22 6.59 4.47
N VAL A 75 -3.33 5.87 4.48
CA VAL A 75 -4.28 5.87 5.60
C VAL A 75 -3.66 5.55 6.97
N LEU A 76 -2.84 4.50 7.08
CA LEU A 76 -2.24 4.11 8.37
C LEU A 76 -1.23 5.15 8.84
N ASN A 77 -0.35 5.63 7.97
CA ASN A 77 0.62 6.67 8.30
C ASN A 77 -0.07 7.99 8.66
N LEU A 78 -1.13 8.36 7.91
CA LEU A 78 -1.93 9.55 8.20
C LEU A 78 -2.59 9.48 9.58
N PHE A 79 -3.24 8.37 9.91
CA PHE A 79 -3.91 8.21 11.20
C PHE A 79 -2.91 8.20 12.35
N THR A 80 -1.76 7.56 12.18
CA THR A 80 -0.70 7.58 13.20
C THR A 80 -0.15 9.00 13.40
N TYR A 81 0.04 9.75 12.30
CA TYR A 81 0.43 11.15 12.35
C TYR A 81 -0.62 12.02 13.08
N GLN A 82 -1.89 11.89 12.71
CA GLN A 82 -2.98 12.64 13.32
C GLN A 82 -3.12 12.31 14.82
N ALA A 83 -3.02 11.03 15.19
CA ALA A 83 -3.05 10.61 16.59
C ALA A 83 -1.89 11.21 17.37
N PHE A 84 -0.68 11.19 16.82
CA PHE A 84 0.53 11.65 17.52
C PHE A 84 0.56 13.17 17.69
N PHE A 85 0.37 13.92 16.60
CA PHE A 85 0.53 15.38 16.60
C PHE A 85 -0.78 16.15 16.88
N GLU A 86 -1.92 15.65 16.39
CA GLU A 86 -3.21 16.35 16.47
C GLU A 86 -4.10 15.80 17.61
N LYS A 87 -3.70 14.69 18.24
CA LYS A 87 -4.47 13.99 19.29
C LYS A 87 -5.91 13.62 18.85
N LYS A 88 -6.11 13.55 17.55
CA LYS A 88 -7.42 13.31 16.95
C LYS A 88 -7.29 12.67 15.58
N ILE A 89 -8.00 11.55 15.34
CA ILE A 89 -8.17 10.94 14.02
C ILE A 89 -9.52 11.36 13.45
N THR A 90 -9.54 11.76 12.17
CA THR A 90 -10.78 12.02 11.46
C THR A 90 -11.02 10.94 10.39
N ILE A 91 -12.05 10.12 10.60
CA ILE A 91 -12.44 9.05 9.69
C ILE A 91 -13.48 9.56 8.69
N THR A 92 -13.27 9.29 7.42
CA THR A 92 -14.25 9.50 6.36
C THR A 92 -14.84 8.14 5.96
N GLY A 93 -16.12 7.93 6.19
CA GLY A 93 -16.78 6.63 6.02
C GLY A 93 -16.51 5.67 7.18
N GLY A 94 -15.65 4.66 6.99
CA GLY A 94 -15.19 3.74 8.04
C GLY A 94 -15.28 2.26 7.68
N LYS A 95 -16.35 1.83 6.97
CA LYS A 95 -16.60 0.42 6.62
C LYS A 95 -15.81 -0.08 5.41
N GLN A 96 -15.21 0.81 4.62
CA GLN A 96 -14.39 0.46 3.47
C GLN A 96 -13.09 -0.23 3.89
N THR A 97 -12.73 -1.29 3.18
CA THR A 97 -11.51 -2.07 3.45
C THR A 97 -10.32 -1.50 2.67
N ARG A 98 -9.16 -1.53 3.30
CA ARG A 98 -7.86 -1.26 2.69
C ARG A 98 -6.92 -2.42 2.94
N PRO A 99 -6.33 -2.97 1.89
CA PRO A 99 -5.22 -3.90 2.07
C PRO A 99 -3.97 -3.13 2.49
N LEU A 100 -3.21 -3.69 3.42
CA LEU A 100 -2.02 -3.09 4.02
C LEU A 100 -0.80 -3.98 3.79
N LEU A 101 0.36 -3.33 3.74
CA LEU A 101 1.66 -3.95 3.61
C LEU A 101 2.70 -3.12 4.38
N ASP A 102 3.39 -3.72 5.33
CA ASP A 102 4.53 -3.06 5.98
C ASP A 102 5.68 -2.87 5.00
N ILE A 103 6.35 -1.72 5.03
CA ILE A 103 7.45 -1.37 4.11
C ILE A 103 8.62 -2.36 4.24
N ARG A 104 8.89 -2.90 5.42
CA ARG A 104 9.95 -3.88 5.66
C ARG A 104 9.63 -5.19 4.95
N ASP A 105 8.39 -5.65 5.01
CA ASP A 105 7.96 -6.82 4.25
C ASP A 105 7.95 -6.57 2.73
N MET A 106 7.64 -5.34 2.30
CA MET A 106 7.78 -4.99 0.87
C MET A 106 9.23 -5.15 0.40
N ILE A 107 10.21 -4.68 1.18
CA ILE A 107 11.65 -4.86 0.86
C ILE A 107 12.01 -6.35 0.83
N ARG A 108 11.56 -7.12 1.82
CA ARG A 108 11.79 -8.57 1.89
C ARG A 108 11.17 -9.32 0.71
N VAL A 109 10.03 -8.85 0.19
CA VAL A 109 9.43 -9.41 -1.04
C VAL A 109 10.37 -9.23 -2.24
N TYR A 110 10.96 -8.06 -2.44
CA TYR A 110 11.94 -7.86 -3.53
C TYR A 110 13.14 -8.78 -3.37
N GLU A 111 13.71 -8.85 -2.17
CA GLU A 111 14.84 -9.76 -1.89
C GLU A 111 14.46 -11.23 -2.16
N PHE A 112 13.27 -11.64 -1.73
CA PHE A 112 12.74 -12.97 -1.96
C PHE A 112 12.61 -13.28 -3.46
N CYS A 113 12.03 -12.35 -4.23
CA CYS A 113 11.89 -12.49 -5.68
C CYS A 113 13.23 -12.63 -6.40
N ILE A 114 14.24 -11.87 -5.96
CA ILE A 114 15.61 -11.96 -6.49
C ILE A 114 16.24 -13.30 -6.13
N LYS A 115 16.27 -13.65 -4.85
CA LYS A 115 16.92 -14.87 -4.34
C LYS A 115 16.28 -16.16 -4.89
N LYS A 116 14.95 -16.20 -4.93
CA LYS A 116 14.18 -17.37 -5.41
C LYS A 116 13.97 -17.40 -6.92
N LYS A 117 14.34 -16.34 -7.63
CA LYS A 117 14.20 -16.21 -9.09
C LYS A 117 12.76 -16.54 -9.57
N ILE A 118 11.75 -16.15 -8.78
CA ILE A 118 10.35 -16.41 -9.15
C ILE A 118 9.91 -15.54 -10.33
N ASN A 119 9.09 -16.09 -11.22
CA ASN A 119 8.56 -15.41 -12.40
C ASN A 119 7.04 -15.25 -12.28
N GLY A 120 6.52 -14.23 -12.98
CA GLY A 120 5.11 -13.94 -13.10
C GLY A 120 4.64 -12.82 -12.18
N THR A 121 3.32 -12.68 -12.06
CA THR A 121 2.66 -11.58 -11.32
C THR A 121 2.23 -12.05 -9.94
N TYR A 122 2.45 -11.21 -8.92
CA TYR A 122 2.15 -11.50 -7.52
C TYR A 122 1.50 -10.32 -6.81
N ASN A 123 0.38 -10.58 -6.19
CA ASN A 123 -0.23 -9.68 -5.21
C ASN A 123 0.55 -9.71 -3.90
N VAL A 124 0.77 -8.54 -3.29
CA VAL A 124 1.50 -8.40 -2.03
C VAL A 124 0.77 -7.45 -1.10
N GLY A 125 0.05 -8.03 -0.16
CA GLY A 125 -0.66 -7.34 0.91
C GLY A 125 -1.13 -8.39 1.90
N PHE A 126 -0.70 -8.30 3.15
CA PHE A 126 -0.86 -9.40 4.10
C PHE A 126 -1.96 -9.14 5.13
N GLU A 127 -2.51 -7.94 5.16
CA GLU A 127 -3.67 -7.59 5.97
C GLU A 127 -4.74 -6.88 5.13
N ASN A 128 -6.01 -7.11 5.50
CA ASN A 128 -7.16 -6.40 4.92
C ASN A 128 -8.00 -5.85 6.07
N LYS A 129 -7.82 -4.57 6.42
CA LYS A 129 -8.51 -3.92 7.54
C LYS A 129 -9.50 -2.88 7.07
N THR A 130 -10.62 -2.72 7.78
CA THR A 130 -11.51 -1.58 7.56
C THR A 130 -10.84 -0.30 8.08
N ILE A 131 -11.25 0.84 7.54
CA ILE A 131 -10.75 2.14 8.01
C ILE A 131 -11.03 2.32 9.52
N ASP A 132 -12.20 1.85 10.00
CA ASP A 132 -12.54 1.86 11.42
C ASP A 132 -11.53 1.05 12.25
N ASN A 133 -11.21 -0.18 11.80
CA ASN A 133 -10.24 -1.03 12.50
C ASN A 133 -8.83 -0.45 12.48
N ILE A 134 -8.42 0.19 11.38
CA ILE A 134 -7.12 0.87 11.32
C ILE A 134 -7.07 2.01 12.36
N ALA A 135 -8.11 2.83 12.43
CA ALA A 135 -8.16 3.93 13.39
C ALA A 135 -8.18 3.44 14.84
N GLN A 136 -8.90 2.35 15.13
CA GLN A 136 -8.91 1.72 16.45
C GLN A 136 -7.52 1.17 16.83
N SER A 137 -6.86 0.44 15.93
CA SER A 137 -5.49 -0.05 16.16
C SER A 137 -4.53 1.10 16.46
N VAL A 138 -4.64 2.21 15.71
CA VAL A 138 -3.81 3.40 15.96
C VAL A 138 -4.13 4.00 17.34
N ALA A 139 -5.40 4.19 17.68
CA ALA A 139 -5.80 4.81 18.97
C ALA A 139 -5.39 3.97 20.19
N GLN A 140 -5.32 2.64 20.06
CA GLN A 140 -4.82 1.75 21.11
C GLN A 140 -3.33 1.96 21.39
N ILE A 141 -2.52 2.21 20.36
CA ILE A 141 -1.06 2.38 20.48
C ILE A 141 -0.68 3.85 20.71
N VAL A 142 -1.42 4.78 20.10
CA VAL A 142 -1.25 6.23 20.22
C VAL A 142 -2.59 6.84 20.64
N PRO A 143 -2.84 7.00 21.96
CA PRO A 143 -4.13 7.46 22.48
C PRO A 143 -4.57 8.79 21.88
N CYS A 144 -5.79 8.80 21.30
CA CYS A 144 -6.36 9.97 20.64
C CYS A 144 -7.90 9.90 20.55
N LYS A 145 -8.54 11.01 20.22
CA LYS A 145 -9.98 11.06 19.92
C LYS A 145 -10.25 10.62 18.49
N ILE A 146 -11.24 9.73 18.29
CA ILE A 146 -11.70 9.35 16.95
C ILE A 146 -13.00 10.11 16.63
N THR A 147 -13.05 10.78 15.50
CA THR A 147 -14.25 11.44 14.96
C THR A 147 -14.59 10.90 13.58
N LYS A 148 -15.89 10.81 13.27
CA LYS A 148 -16.37 10.30 11.98
C LYS A 148 -17.12 11.37 11.21
N ILE A 149 -16.82 11.48 9.92
CA ILE A 149 -17.58 12.25 8.96
C ILE A 149 -18.39 11.25 8.11
N LYS A 150 -19.70 11.40 8.08
CA LYS A 150 -20.58 10.59 7.23
C LYS A 150 -20.33 10.97 5.77
N THR A 151 -19.60 10.14 5.05
CA THR A 151 -19.43 10.24 3.59
C THR A 151 -19.42 8.85 3.01
N PHE A 152 -19.67 8.76 1.71
CA PHE A 152 -19.67 7.51 0.99
C PHE A 152 -18.34 7.39 0.19
N ASP A 153 -17.41 6.57 0.67
CA ASP A 153 -16.20 6.19 -0.10
C ASP A 153 -16.43 4.80 -0.69
N ILE A 154 -16.65 4.76 -2.00
CA ILE A 154 -16.90 3.53 -2.77
C ILE A 154 -15.68 2.65 -2.92
N ARG A 155 -14.47 3.20 -2.69
CA ARG A 155 -13.21 2.46 -2.85
C ARG A 155 -13.07 1.45 -1.71
N SER A 156 -13.34 0.20 -2.00
CA SER A 156 -13.18 -0.90 -1.05
C SER A 156 -12.72 -2.12 -1.82
N TYR A 157 -11.61 -2.72 -1.41
CA TYR A 157 -11.11 -3.95 -2.01
C TYR A 157 -10.22 -4.69 -1.02
N ARG A 158 -10.12 -5.99 -1.23
CA ARG A 158 -9.27 -6.89 -0.45
C ARG A 158 -8.28 -7.54 -1.41
N ILE A 159 -7.04 -7.70 -0.98
CA ILE A 159 -6.02 -8.40 -1.76
C ILE A 159 -5.82 -9.81 -1.19
N ASN A 160 -5.74 -10.79 -2.08
CA ASN A 160 -5.31 -12.15 -1.78
C ASN A 160 -3.87 -12.32 -2.24
N SER A 161 -2.98 -12.62 -1.31
CA SER A 161 -1.54 -12.84 -1.57
C SER A 161 -1.12 -14.32 -1.45
N ASN A 162 -2.08 -15.24 -1.51
CA ASN A 162 -1.80 -16.67 -1.35
C ASN A 162 -0.78 -17.20 -2.37
N LYS A 163 -0.72 -16.61 -3.57
CA LYS A 163 0.22 -17.04 -4.63
C LYS A 163 1.68 -16.89 -4.20
N ILE A 164 2.06 -15.76 -3.62
CA ILE A 164 3.43 -15.54 -3.13
C ILE A 164 3.70 -16.31 -1.83
N LEU A 165 2.69 -16.45 -0.97
CA LEU A 165 2.81 -17.26 0.26
C LEU A 165 3.07 -18.73 -0.07
N LYS A 166 2.39 -19.28 -1.08
CA LYS A 166 2.63 -20.65 -1.59
C LYS A 166 4.03 -20.83 -2.20
N LYS A 167 4.70 -19.77 -2.62
CA LYS A 167 6.11 -19.79 -3.04
C LYS A 167 7.09 -19.83 -1.85
N GLY A 168 6.58 -19.76 -0.62
CA GLY A 168 7.35 -19.82 0.62
C GLY A 168 7.70 -18.48 1.24
N PHE A 169 7.14 -17.37 0.75
CA PHE A 169 7.28 -16.09 1.45
C PHE A 169 6.51 -16.15 2.78
N LYS A 170 7.12 -15.60 3.83
CA LYS A 170 6.50 -15.47 5.16
C LYS A 170 6.58 -14.01 5.60
N PRO A 171 5.42 -13.31 5.73
CA PRO A 171 5.40 -11.97 6.31
C PRO A 171 5.90 -12.01 7.76
N LEU A 172 6.58 -10.97 8.20
CA LEU A 172 7.09 -10.82 9.57
C LEU A 172 6.48 -9.64 10.30
N PHE A 173 5.93 -8.67 9.59
CA PHE A 173 5.46 -7.41 10.15
C PHE A 173 3.98 -7.21 9.84
N ASP A 174 3.24 -6.70 10.83
CA ASP A 174 1.86 -6.32 10.68
C ASP A 174 1.66 -4.79 10.76
N SER A 175 0.42 -4.35 10.71
CA SER A 175 0.09 -2.93 10.79
C SER A 175 0.34 -2.32 12.18
N ASN A 176 0.33 -3.12 13.26
CA ASN A 176 0.65 -2.64 14.61
C ASN A 176 2.15 -2.35 14.71
N ASP A 177 3.00 -3.20 14.11
CA ASP A 177 4.44 -2.96 14.01
C ASP A 177 4.74 -1.65 13.27
N SER A 178 4.01 -1.40 12.17
CA SER A 178 4.13 -0.13 11.42
C SER A 178 3.73 1.08 12.28
N ILE A 179 2.65 0.97 13.10
CA ILE A 179 2.19 2.06 13.98
C ILE A 179 3.23 2.33 15.08
N ILE A 180 3.78 1.29 15.70
CA ILE A 180 4.80 1.42 16.75
C ILE A 180 6.07 2.09 16.19
N GLU A 181 6.52 1.64 15.03
CA GLU A 181 7.69 2.22 14.36
C GLU A 181 7.48 3.70 14.01
N LEU A 182 6.30 4.05 13.44
CA LEU A 182 5.94 5.43 13.13
C LEU A 182 5.87 6.31 14.38
N LYS A 183 5.26 5.80 15.47
CA LYS A 183 5.21 6.50 16.77
C LYS A 183 6.62 6.83 17.27
N ASN A 184 7.52 5.84 17.27
CA ASN A 184 8.90 6.01 17.69
C ASN A 184 9.65 7.00 16.78
N PHE A 185 9.45 6.91 15.47
CA PHE A 185 10.02 7.84 14.50
C PHE A 185 9.53 9.28 14.73
N PHE A 186 8.26 9.50 15.02
CA PHE A 186 7.69 10.83 15.30
C PHE A 186 8.22 11.40 16.63
N SER A 187 8.49 10.55 17.62
CA SER A 187 9.08 10.97 18.90
C SER A 187 10.51 11.48 18.78
N ASN A 188 11.23 11.11 17.71
CA ASN A 188 12.63 11.47 17.47
C ASN A 188 12.74 12.77 16.64
N ASN A 189 12.09 13.86 17.08
CA ASN A 189 12.17 15.19 16.46
C ASN A 189 11.74 15.26 14.99
N PHE A 190 10.86 14.36 14.53
CA PHE A 190 10.33 14.42 13.17
C PHE A 190 9.55 15.72 12.95
N LYS A 191 9.94 16.45 11.90
CA LYS A 191 9.24 17.66 11.44
C LYS A 191 8.59 17.38 10.08
N PRO A 192 7.24 17.33 10.01
CA PRO A 192 6.56 17.10 8.75
C PRO A 192 6.78 18.27 7.78
N SER A 193 6.97 17.95 6.52
CA SER A 193 7.15 18.93 5.45
C SER A 193 6.21 18.65 4.26
N LYS A 194 6.11 19.56 3.31
CA LYS A 194 5.22 19.41 2.14
C LYS A 194 5.49 18.15 1.32
N VAL A 195 6.73 17.64 1.32
CA VAL A 195 7.12 16.42 0.58
C VAL A 195 6.47 15.15 1.14
N ASN A 196 6.00 15.18 2.38
CA ASN A 196 5.33 14.05 3.00
C ASN A 196 3.90 13.82 2.47
N TRP A 197 3.32 14.77 1.76
CA TRP A 197 2.01 14.67 1.10
C TRP A 197 2.17 14.76 -0.42
N ASN A 198 2.08 13.63 -1.12
CA ASN A 198 2.31 13.56 -2.56
C ASN A 198 1.48 14.56 -3.35
N LEU A 199 0.17 14.63 -3.12
CA LEU A 199 -0.71 15.53 -3.85
C LEU A 199 -0.33 17.01 -3.64
N LYS A 200 -0.02 17.40 -2.40
CA LYS A 200 0.43 18.77 -2.08
C LYS A 200 1.78 19.08 -2.76
N TRP A 201 2.68 18.09 -2.77
CA TRP A 201 3.98 18.24 -3.41
C TRP A 201 3.87 18.33 -4.94
N LEU A 202 3.07 17.49 -5.57
CA LEU A 202 2.85 17.50 -7.02
C LEU A 202 2.22 18.81 -7.50
N LYS A 203 1.20 19.32 -6.79
CA LYS A 203 0.57 20.62 -7.09
C LYS A 203 1.57 21.78 -6.94
N LYS A 204 2.36 21.78 -5.84
CA LYS A 204 3.38 22.81 -5.61
C LYS A 204 4.41 22.89 -6.74
N ASN A 205 4.80 21.73 -7.30
CA ASN A 205 5.80 21.66 -8.38
C ASN A 205 5.18 21.69 -9.78
N LYS A 206 3.89 22.03 -9.90
CA LYS A 206 3.15 22.14 -11.17
C LYS A 206 3.24 20.87 -12.04
N ILE A 207 3.38 19.69 -11.42
CA ILE A 207 3.42 18.39 -12.11
C ILE A 207 2.01 17.91 -12.42
N ILE A 208 1.03 18.32 -11.61
CA ILE A 208 -0.41 18.11 -11.83
C ILE A 208 -1.16 19.42 -11.57
N TYR A 209 -2.29 19.61 -12.23
CA TYR A 209 -3.19 20.77 -12.13
C TYR A 209 -4.25 20.59 -11.04
#